data_dbc64ee849a6e1da8d1eb782f7d42f8f
#
_entry.id   dbc64ee849a6e1da8d1eb782f7d42f8f
#
_cell.length_a   1.000
_cell.length_b   1.000
_cell.length_c   1.000
_cell.angle_alpha   90.00
_cell.angle_beta   90.00
_cell.angle_gamma   90.00
#
_symmetry.space_group_name_H-M   'P 1'
#
loop_
_entity.id
_entity.type
_entity.pdbx_description
1 polymer ?
#
loop_
_entity_poly.entity_id
_entity_poly.type
_entity_poly.pdbx_seq_one_letter_code
_entity_poly.pdbx_strand_id
1 'polypeptide(L)'
;IFPELDYMNNLCICLAEKVPSIWHNKRLQKSIRNEYSPILGTDVFEMPVEELSEKQKYQLVYTRVFLQKPEILFCIQPFCGADLAHRMFIWSMLEKFLDKGISVVILSLNLSDSLAMADRLLILGENGKKKEIVRENFHKITSSVPWLHRYPSERK
;
A
#
# COMPACT_ATOMS: atom_id res chain seq x y z
N ILE A 1 7.68 -2.12 11.12
CA ILE A 1 8.66 -3.20 10.95
C ILE A 1 9.32 -3.42 12.30
N PHE A 2 9.58 -4.66 12.66
CA PHE A 2 10.24 -5.07 13.90
C PHE A 2 11.68 -5.45 13.58
N PRO A 3 12.68 -4.64 13.97
CA PRO A 3 14.08 -4.84 13.58
C PRO A 3 14.68 -6.14 14.13
N GLU A 4 14.19 -6.62 15.26
CA GLU A 4 14.68 -7.83 15.93
C GLU A 4 14.22 -9.14 15.23
N LEU A 5 13.33 -9.03 14.25
CA LEU A 5 12.76 -10.17 13.54
C LEU A 5 13.29 -10.22 12.10
N ASP A 6 13.49 -11.42 11.57
CA ASP A 6 13.73 -11.63 10.15
C ASP A 6 12.48 -11.30 9.31
N TYR A 7 12.61 -11.34 7.98
CA TYR A 7 11.53 -11.02 7.06
C TYR A 7 10.31 -11.92 7.26
N MET A 8 10.50 -13.24 7.36
CA MET A 8 9.40 -14.19 7.52
C MET A 8 8.65 -13.95 8.83
N ASN A 9 9.35 -13.73 9.92
CA ASN A 9 8.75 -13.47 11.21
C ASN A 9 8.00 -12.13 11.22
N ASN A 10 8.55 -11.11 10.56
CA ASN A 10 7.83 -9.85 10.33
C ASN A 10 6.54 -10.02 9.51
N LEU A 11 6.51 -10.90 8.50
CA LEU A 11 5.28 -11.21 7.77
C LEU A 11 4.25 -11.90 8.67
N CYS A 12 4.70 -12.83 9.49
CA CYS A 12 3.83 -13.69 10.27
C CYS A 12 3.23 -13.01 11.51
N ILE A 13 3.86 -11.94 12.02
CA ILE A 13 3.46 -11.33 13.31
C ILE A 13 1.98 -10.93 13.34
N CYS A 14 1.45 -10.40 12.25
CA CYS A 14 0.06 -9.98 12.15
C CYS A 14 -0.93 -11.15 11.94
N LEU A 15 -0.41 -12.35 11.68
CA LEU A 15 -1.22 -13.56 11.57
C LEU A 15 -1.31 -14.31 12.88
N ALA A 16 -0.51 -13.96 13.89
CA ALA A 16 -0.45 -14.65 15.17
C ALA A 16 -1.79 -14.66 15.90
N GLU A 17 -2.61 -13.62 15.77
CA GLU A 17 -3.96 -13.58 16.34
C GLU A 17 -4.91 -14.57 15.65
N LYS A 18 -4.78 -14.74 14.33
CA LYS A 18 -5.63 -15.64 13.54
C LYS A 18 -5.14 -17.08 13.58
N VAL A 19 -3.84 -17.26 13.72
CA VAL A 19 -3.15 -18.55 13.75
C VAL A 19 -2.12 -18.55 14.88
N PRO A 20 -2.52 -18.81 16.13
CA PRO A 20 -1.62 -18.72 17.29
C PRO A 20 -0.34 -19.55 17.19
N SER A 21 -0.38 -20.62 16.42
CA SER A 21 0.77 -21.51 16.20
C SER A 21 1.64 -21.16 14.99
N ILE A 22 1.47 -19.96 14.40
CA ILE A 22 2.14 -19.60 13.15
C ILE A 22 3.67 -19.68 13.22
N TRP A 23 4.25 -19.34 14.36
CA TRP A 23 5.69 -19.39 14.60
C TRP A 23 6.27 -20.82 14.52
N HIS A 24 5.46 -21.82 14.85
CA HIS A 24 5.82 -23.23 14.82
C HIS A 24 5.22 -23.97 13.63
N ASN A 25 4.38 -23.30 12.85
CA ASN A 25 3.69 -23.90 11.70
C ASN A 25 4.55 -23.84 10.44
N LYS A 26 5.55 -24.73 10.37
CA LYS A 26 6.45 -24.84 9.20
C LYS A 26 5.70 -25.04 7.88
N ARG A 27 4.52 -25.71 7.92
CA ARG A 27 3.70 -25.95 6.73
C ARG A 27 3.12 -24.63 6.18
N LEU A 28 2.62 -23.78 7.08
CA LEU A 28 2.05 -22.49 6.70
C LEU A 28 3.15 -21.52 6.24
N GLN A 29 4.28 -21.46 6.93
CA GLN A 29 5.44 -20.67 6.51
C GLN A 29 5.95 -21.12 5.12
N LYS A 30 5.99 -22.43 4.86
CA LYS A 30 6.34 -22.98 3.55
C LYS A 30 5.32 -22.56 2.49
N SER A 31 4.03 -22.54 2.81
CA SER A 31 2.98 -22.08 1.89
C SER A 31 3.16 -20.60 1.55
N ILE A 32 3.39 -19.75 2.54
CA ILE A 32 3.66 -18.31 2.34
C ILE A 32 4.91 -18.13 1.47
N ARG A 33 6.00 -18.84 1.78
CA ARG A 33 7.23 -18.81 0.99
C ARG A 33 6.98 -19.18 -0.47
N ASN A 34 6.28 -20.26 -0.73
CA ASN A 34 5.98 -20.71 -2.10
C ASN A 34 5.11 -19.71 -2.87
N GLU A 35 4.14 -19.09 -2.20
CA GLU A 35 3.24 -18.12 -2.82
C GLU A 35 3.95 -16.80 -3.17
N TYR A 36 4.84 -16.35 -2.29
CA TYR A 36 5.44 -15.01 -2.41
C TYR A 36 6.87 -15.00 -2.96
N SER A 37 7.57 -16.14 -3.00
CA SER A 37 8.94 -16.19 -3.54
C SER A 37 9.07 -15.72 -5.00
N PRO A 38 8.09 -15.92 -5.90
CA PRO A 38 8.18 -15.38 -7.26
C PRO A 38 8.18 -13.84 -7.31
N ILE A 39 7.66 -13.21 -6.26
CA ILE A 39 7.54 -11.73 -6.16
C ILE A 39 8.68 -11.13 -5.34
N LEU A 40 9.05 -11.81 -4.26
CA LEU A 40 9.98 -11.31 -3.25
C LEU A 40 11.42 -11.82 -3.44
N GLY A 41 11.59 -12.93 -4.14
CA GLY A 41 12.85 -13.71 -4.15
C GLY A 41 12.89 -14.75 -3.02
N THR A 42 13.70 -15.78 -3.19
CA THR A 42 13.80 -16.89 -2.22
C THR A 42 14.59 -16.49 -0.97
N ASP A 43 15.61 -15.67 -1.14
CA ASP A 43 16.61 -15.41 -0.11
C ASP A 43 16.16 -14.36 0.91
N VAL A 44 15.16 -13.57 0.56
CA VAL A 44 14.67 -12.46 1.41
C VAL A 44 14.07 -12.94 2.74
N PHE A 45 13.48 -14.13 2.77
CA PHE A 45 12.69 -14.58 3.92
C PHE A 45 13.50 -14.78 5.21
N GLU A 46 14.79 -15.01 5.09
CA GLU A 46 15.71 -15.21 6.22
C GLU A 46 16.61 -14.00 6.47
N MET A 47 16.43 -12.94 5.64
CA MET A 47 17.23 -11.73 5.79
C MET A 47 16.83 -10.96 7.05
N PRO A 48 17.80 -10.48 7.83
CA PRO A 48 17.58 -9.49 8.87
C PRO A 48 16.98 -8.21 8.25
N VAL A 49 16.10 -7.54 8.98
CA VAL A 49 15.43 -6.33 8.48
C VAL A 49 16.43 -5.21 8.15
N GLU A 50 17.54 -5.16 8.86
CA GLU A 50 18.60 -4.15 8.66
C GLU A 50 19.25 -4.27 7.28
N GLU A 51 19.33 -5.48 6.73
CA GLU A 51 19.91 -5.77 5.42
C GLU A 51 18.94 -5.54 4.25
N LEU A 52 17.66 -5.30 4.55
CA LEU A 52 16.64 -5.08 3.54
C LEU A 52 16.83 -3.71 2.85
N SER A 53 16.75 -3.72 1.51
CA SER A 53 16.61 -2.49 0.74
C SER A 53 15.28 -1.79 1.07
N GLU A 54 15.18 -0.48 0.81
CA GLU A 54 13.93 0.27 1.01
C GLU A 54 12.76 -0.35 0.25
N LYS A 55 12.98 -0.81 -0.96
CA LYS A 55 11.96 -1.53 -1.75
C LYS A 55 11.48 -2.79 -1.04
N GLN A 56 12.37 -3.59 -0.48
CA GLN A 56 12.02 -4.81 0.27
C GLN A 56 11.27 -4.49 1.56
N LYS A 57 11.61 -3.39 2.24
CA LYS A 57 10.86 -2.89 3.40
C LYS A 57 9.42 -2.50 3.03
N TYR A 58 9.23 -1.80 1.92
CA TYR A 58 7.88 -1.52 1.41
C TYR A 58 7.14 -2.82 1.06
N GLN A 59 7.78 -3.75 0.36
CA GLN A 59 7.20 -5.06 0.05
C GLN A 59 6.77 -5.80 1.31
N LEU A 60 7.60 -5.81 2.35
CA LEU A 60 7.29 -6.42 3.64
C LEU A 60 6.00 -5.86 4.25
N VAL A 61 5.92 -4.52 4.35
CA VAL A 61 4.75 -3.85 4.94
C VAL A 61 3.48 -4.15 4.17
N TYR A 62 3.49 -3.98 2.84
CA TYR A 62 2.31 -4.20 2.02
C TYR A 62 1.90 -5.68 1.96
N THR A 63 2.86 -6.61 1.84
CA THR A 63 2.57 -8.06 1.86
C THR A 63 1.98 -8.49 3.19
N ARG A 64 2.48 -7.97 4.31
CA ARG A 64 1.94 -8.21 5.65
C ARG A 64 0.48 -7.79 5.76
N VAL A 65 0.15 -6.60 5.28
CA VAL A 65 -1.24 -6.11 5.26
C VAL A 65 -2.11 -6.98 4.33
N PHE A 66 -1.56 -7.35 3.18
CA PHE A 66 -2.26 -8.20 2.21
C PHE A 66 -2.64 -9.57 2.77
N LEU A 67 -1.74 -10.18 3.55
CA LEU A 67 -1.99 -11.45 4.24
C LEU A 67 -3.14 -11.38 5.26
N GLN A 68 -3.41 -10.20 5.81
CA GLN A 68 -4.52 -9.98 6.74
C GLN A 68 -5.90 -9.99 6.05
N LYS A 69 -5.94 -9.85 4.72
CA LYS A 69 -7.16 -9.76 3.91
C LYS A 69 -8.13 -8.71 4.47
N PRO A 70 -7.73 -7.44 4.57
CA PRO A 70 -8.62 -6.38 5.03
C PRO A 70 -9.71 -6.12 3.99
N GLU A 71 -10.85 -5.59 4.42
CA GLU A 71 -11.88 -5.07 3.52
C GLU A 71 -11.56 -3.64 3.07
N ILE A 72 -10.92 -2.88 3.97
CA ILE A 72 -10.54 -1.49 3.74
C ILE A 72 -9.09 -1.29 4.20
N LEU A 73 -8.29 -0.64 3.35
CA LEU A 73 -6.93 -0.21 3.65
C LEU A 73 -6.88 1.31 3.79
N PHE A 74 -6.42 1.79 4.94
CA PHE A 74 -6.12 3.21 5.16
C PHE A 74 -4.63 3.47 5.03
N CYS A 75 -4.25 4.35 4.10
CA CYS A 75 -2.87 4.79 3.90
C CYS A 75 -2.72 6.26 4.27
N ILE A 76 -1.83 6.56 5.19
CA ILE A 76 -1.54 7.94 5.61
C ILE A 76 -0.26 8.37 4.90
N GLN A 77 -0.37 9.34 4.01
CA GLN A 77 0.74 9.92 3.23
C GLN A 77 1.68 8.86 2.60
N PRO A 78 1.16 7.86 1.87
CA PRO A 78 1.95 6.72 1.40
C PRO A 78 3.12 7.11 0.49
N PHE A 79 3.05 8.28 -0.15
CA PHE A 79 4.06 8.79 -1.08
C PHE A 79 5.02 9.82 -0.46
N CYS A 80 4.91 10.08 0.86
CA CYS A 80 5.75 11.08 1.53
C CYS A 80 7.22 10.64 1.53
N GLY A 81 8.11 11.53 1.05
CA GLY A 81 9.55 11.24 0.98
C GLY A 81 9.97 10.23 -0.09
N ALA A 82 9.02 9.63 -0.82
CA ALA A 82 9.32 8.68 -1.87
C ALA A 82 9.79 9.37 -3.16
N ASP A 83 10.87 8.89 -3.76
CA ASP A 83 11.28 9.24 -5.11
C ASP A 83 10.33 8.65 -6.16
N LEU A 84 10.55 8.94 -7.42
CA LEU A 84 9.68 8.50 -8.51
C LEU A 84 9.58 6.97 -8.58
N ALA A 85 10.69 6.25 -8.41
CA ALA A 85 10.72 4.80 -8.50
C ALA A 85 9.94 4.15 -7.34
N HIS A 86 10.12 4.67 -6.13
CA HIS A 86 9.37 4.21 -4.96
C HIS A 86 7.88 4.54 -5.06
N ARG A 87 7.51 5.72 -5.60
CA ARG A 87 6.09 6.08 -5.85
C ARG A 87 5.43 5.11 -6.81
N MET A 88 6.07 4.81 -7.94
CA MET A 88 5.56 3.84 -8.92
C MET A 88 5.42 2.45 -8.30
N PHE A 89 6.38 2.07 -7.45
CA PHE A 89 6.32 0.80 -6.73
C PHE A 89 5.14 0.76 -5.74
N ILE A 90 4.97 1.79 -4.90
CA ILE A 90 3.84 1.91 -3.96
C ILE A 90 2.52 1.85 -4.73
N TRP A 91 2.42 2.54 -5.87
CA TRP A 91 1.26 2.48 -6.76
C TRP A 91 0.94 1.06 -7.19
N SER A 92 1.92 0.34 -7.71
CA SER A 92 1.73 -1.04 -8.14
C SER A 92 1.27 -1.97 -7.01
N MET A 93 1.68 -1.69 -5.77
CA MET A 93 1.22 -2.45 -4.61
C MET A 93 -0.21 -2.11 -4.23
N LEU A 94 -0.60 -0.82 -4.26
CA LEU A 94 -1.97 -0.40 -4.00
C LEU A 94 -2.95 -0.91 -5.06
N GLU A 95 -2.55 -0.94 -6.33
CA GLU A 95 -3.35 -1.54 -7.41
C GLU A 95 -3.68 -3.02 -7.13
N LYS A 96 -2.73 -3.79 -6.60
CA LYS A 96 -2.99 -5.19 -6.22
C LYS A 96 -4.06 -5.34 -5.14
N PHE A 97 -4.19 -4.37 -4.23
CA PHE A 97 -5.31 -4.37 -3.27
C PHE A 97 -6.64 -4.11 -3.96
N LEU A 98 -6.68 -3.12 -4.87
CA LEU A 98 -7.88 -2.81 -5.66
C LEU A 98 -8.31 -4.00 -6.53
N ASP A 99 -7.38 -4.68 -7.18
CA ASP A 99 -7.63 -5.88 -8.01
C ASP A 99 -8.23 -7.04 -7.18
N LYS A 100 -7.99 -7.06 -5.87
CA LYS A 100 -8.61 -8.03 -4.94
C LYS A 100 -9.92 -7.53 -4.33
N GLY A 101 -10.44 -6.39 -4.78
CA GLY A 101 -11.68 -5.80 -4.28
C GLY A 101 -11.54 -5.11 -2.91
N ILE A 102 -10.32 -4.87 -2.45
CA ILE A 102 -10.06 -4.16 -1.20
C ILE A 102 -10.18 -2.66 -1.45
N SER A 103 -11.01 -1.98 -0.69
CA SER A 103 -11.14 -0.53 -0.77
C SER A 103 -9.91 0.17 -0.19
N VAL A 104 -9.36 1.15 -0.91
CA VAL A 104 -8.19 1.91 -0.47
C VAL A 104 -8.58 3.35 -0.17
N VAL A 105 -8.29 3.83 1.03
CA VAL A 105 -8.49 5.21 1.46
C VAL A 105 -7.13 5.85 1.69
N ILE A 106 -6.81 6.89 0.92
CA ILE A 106 -5.55 7.61 1.03
C ILE A 106 -5.80 8.95 1.71
N LEU A 107 -5.16 9.16 2.85
CA LEU A 107 -5.09 10.44 3.54
C LEU A 107 -3.81 11.15 3.09
N SER A 108 -3.94 12.22 2.32
CA SER A 108 -2.79 12.94 1.74
C SER A 108 -2.96 14.45 1.84
N LEU A 109 -1.86 15.13 2.11
CA LEU A 109 -1.76 16.59 2.01
C LEU A 109 -1.42 17.00 0.56
N ASN A 110 -0.71 16.16 -0.17
CA ASN A 110 -0.40 16.35 -1.59
C ASN A 110 -1.38 15.53 -2.43
N LEU A 111 -2.21 16.23 -3.19
CA LEU A 111 -3.28 15.62 -3.98
C LEU A 111 -2.77 14.97 -5.27
N SER A 112 -1.62 15.38 -5.81
CA SER A 112 -1.18 14.98 -7.14
C SER A 112 -1.05 13.47 -7.32
N ASP A 113 -0.37 12.80 -6.38
CA ASP A 113 -0.16 11.34 -6.45
C ASP A 113 -1.45 10.55 -6.17
N SER A 114 -2.27 11.07 -5.26
CA SER A 114 -3.51 10.40 -4.83
C SER A 114 -4.61 10.50 -5.88
N LEU A 115 -4.73 11.64 -6.56
CA LEU A 115 -5.77 11.86 -7.58
C LEU A 115 -5.61 10.97 -8.81
N ALA A 116 -4.38 10.58 -9.14
CA ALA A 116 -4.16 9.67 -10.26
C ALA A 116 -4.82 8.29 -10.05
N MET A 117 -4.92 7.82 -8.79
CA MET A 117 -5.54 6.55 -8.44
C MET A 117 -7.00 6.68 -7.99
N ALA A 118 -7.37 7.83 -7.43
CA ALA A 118 -8.66 7.99 -6.76
C ALA A 118 -9.85 7.93 -7.73
N ASP A 119 -10.90 7.24 -7.34
CA ASP A 119 -12.22 7.29 -7.98
C ASP A 119 -13.06 8.42 -7.38
N ARG A 120 -12.82 8.73 -6.12
CA ARG A 120 -13.51 9.79 -5.37
C ARG A 120 -12.53 10.57 -4.51
N LEU A 121 -12.72 11.87 -4.42
CA LEU A 121 -12.01 12.77 -3.55
C LEU A 121 -12.95 13.32 -2.49
N LEU A 122 -12.59 13.16 -1.21
CA LEU A 122 -13.26 13.80 -0.09
C LEU A 122 -12.39 14.93 0.45
N ILE A 123 -12.82 16.16 0.25
CA ILE A 123 -12.16 17.34 0.80
C ILE A 123 -12.78 17.64 2.16
N LEU A 124 -11.94 17.68 3.20
CA LEU A 124 -12.31 18.08 4.53
C LEU A 124 -11.91 19.55 4.72
N GLY A 125 -12.89 20.44 4.78
CA GLY A 125 -12.69 21.85 5.00
C GLY A 125 -12.81 22.24 6.47
N GLU A 126 -12.51 23.48 6.76
CA GLU A 126 -12.71 24.10 8.09
C GLU A 126 -14.17 23.96 8.51
N ASN A 127 -14.40 23.88 9.83
CA ASN A 127 -15.73 23.74 10.43
C ASN A 127 -16.51 22.47 10.04
N GLY A 128 -15.81 21.40 9.68
CA GLY A 128 -16.43 20.11 9.37
C GLY A 128 -17.15 20.07 8.03
N LYS A 129 -17.04 21.09 7.18
CA LYS A 129 -17.57 21.06 5.83
C LYS A 129 -16.89 19.96 5.02
N LYS A 130 -17.70 19.14 4.35
CA LYS A 130 -17.23 18.04 3.50
C LYS A 130 -17.66 18.31 2.06
N LYS A 131 -16.76 18.09 1.12
CA LYS A 131 -17.05 18.15 -0.32
C LYS A 131 -16.56 16.88 -0.96
N GLU A 132 -17.46 16.12 -1.56
CA GLU A 132 -17.15 14.94 -2.33
C GLU A 132 -17.13 15.30 -3.82
N ILE A 133 -16.12 14.78 -4.53
CA ILE A 133 -15.93 14.98 -5.97
C ILE A 133 -15.60 13.62 -6.56
N VAL A 134 -16.40 13.17 -7.52
CA VAL A 134 -16.14 11.94 -8.27
C VAL A 134 -15.14 12.18 -9.38
N ARG A 135 -14.43 11.13 -9.82
CA ARG A 135 -13.35 11.19 -10.81
C ARG A 135 -13.72 11.96 -12.08
N GLU A 136 -14.92 11.79 -12.58
CA GLU A 136 -15.45 12.47 -13.76
C GLU A 136 -15.43 14.01 -13.64
N ASN A 137 -15.47 14.52 -12.42
CA ASN A 137 -15.46 15.95 -12.10
C ASN A 137 -14.09 16.45 -11.64
N PHE A 138 -13.03 15.65 -11.67
CA PHE A 138 -11.68 16.09 -11.23
C PHE A 138 -11.12 17.21 -12.10
N HIS A 139 -11.50 17.28 -13.37
CA HIS A 139 -11.16 18.41 -14.25
C HIS A 139 -11.60 19.78 -13.69
N LYS A 140 -12.68 19.80 -12.88
CA LYS A 140 -13.15 21.02 -12.23
C LYS A 140 -12.29 21.46 -11.06
N ILE A 141 -11.47 20.56 -10.50
CA ILE A 141 -10.51 20.87 -9.43
C ILE A 141 -9.26 21.50 -10.02
N THR A 142 -8.88 21.09 -11.23
CA THR A 142 -7.64 21.51 -11.89
C THR A 142 -7.62 23.00 -12.21
N SER A 143 -8.77 23.65 -12.37
CA SER A 143 -8.86 25.10 -12.58
C SER A 143 -8.41 25.90 -11.36
N SER A 144 -8.47 25.32 -10.16
CA SER A 144 -8.03 25.94 -8.90
C SER A 144 -6.65 25.47 -8.43
N VAL A 145 -6.06 24.47 -9.12
CA VAL A 145 -4.81 23.80 -8.70
C VAL A 145 -3.96 23.53 -9.95
N PRO A 146 -3.14 24.50 -10.41
CA PRO A 146 -2.46 24.46 -11.70
C PRO A 146 -1.54 23.28 -11.97
N TRP A 147 -0.99 22.63 -10.94
CA TRP A 147 -0.10 21.47 -11.10
C TRP A 147 -0.81 20.13 -11.38
N LEU A 148 -2.14 20.09 -11.32
CA LEU A 148 -2.93 18.89 -11.62
C LEU A 148 -3.14 18.62 -13.11
N HIS A 149 -2.72 19.54 -14.00
CA HIS A 149 -2.88 19.40 -15.45
C HIS A 149 -2.03 18.32 -16.12
N ARG A 150 -1.22 17.56 -15.37
CA ARG A 150 -0.26 16.60 -15.95
C ARG A 150 -0.68 15.13 -15.90
N TYR A 151 -1.89 14.80 -15.49
CA TYR A 151 -2.28 13.40 -15.38
C TYR A 151 -3.20 13.00 -16.54
N PRO A 152 -2.82 11.95 -17.31
CA PRO A 152 -3.67 11.43 -18.38
C PRO A 152 -4.97 10.88 -17.81
N SER A 153 -6.07 11.27 -18.44
CA SER A 153 -7.43 10.88 -18.09
C SER A 153 -7.83 9.48 -18.59
N GLU A 154 -6.87 8.59 -18.89
CA GLU A 154 -7.15 7.31 -19.52
C GLU A 154 -6.85 6.13 -18.62
N ARG A 155 -7.86 5.75 -17.82
CA ARG A 155 -8.15 4.34 -17.54
C ARG A 155 -9.51 4.04 -18.18
N LYS A 156 -9.47 3.30 -19.29
CA LYS A 156 -10.63 2.62 -19.85
C LYS A 156 -10.95 1.40 -19.01
#